data_76b78573fbaa214418899dd16a78af1f
#
_entry.id   76b78573fbaa214418899dd16a78af1f
#
_cell.length_a   1.000
_cell.length_b   1.000
_cell.length_c   1.000
_cell.angle_alpha   90.00
_cell.angle_beta   90.00
_cell.angle_gamma   90.00
#
_symmetry.space_group_name_H-M   'P 1'
#
loop_
_entity.id
_entity.type
_entity.pdbx_description
1 polymer ?
#
loop_
_entity_poly.entity_id
_entity_poly.type
_entity_poly.pdbx_seq_one_letter_code
_entity_poly.pdbx_strand_id
1 'polypeptide(L)' 'MEPLILTLKPGASYKNFKPSESDTFIYCLEGEVSLLLGNQTFKASAEDVLYFKAKDKHRLYNETNEEVKILIVATASYL' A
#
# COMPACT_ATOMS: atom_id res chain seq x y z
N MET A 1 -2.50 -16.54 1.42
CA MET A 1 -2.55 -15.16 1.94
C MET A 1 -1.29 -14.91 2.73
N GLU A 2 -0.55 -13.88 2.38
CA GLU A 2 0.70 -13.55 3.05
C GLU A 2 0.64 -12.13 3.60
N PRO A 3 0.79 -11.94 4.92
CA PRO A 3 0.92 -10.60 5.49
C PRO A 3 2.34 -10.10 5.33
N LEU A 4 2.48 -8.82 5.06
CA LEU A 4 3.77 -8.16 4.90
C LEU A 4 3.75 -6.82 5.63
N ILE A 5 4.73 -6.59 6.49
CA ILE A 5 4.90 -5.28 7.12
C ILE A 5 5.98 -4.54 6.35
N LEU A 6 5.65 -3.34 5.91
CA LEU A 6 6.52 -2.53 5.08
C LEU A 6 6.71 -1.17 5.74
N THR A 7 7.96 -0.72 5.80
CA THR A 7 8.29 0.62 6.29
C THR A 7 8.78 1.45 5.09
N LEU A 8 8.15 2.60 4.89
CA LEU A 8 8.51 3.53 3.83
C LEU A 8 9.11 4.79 4.44
N LYS A 9 10.36 5.07 4.10
CA LYS A 9 11.02 6.32 4.49
C LYS A 9 10.43 7.49 3.70
N PRO A 10 10.61 8.73 4.16
CA PRO A 10 10.14 9.90 3.40
C PRO A 10 10.60 9.84 1.96
N GLY A 11 9.69 10.04 1.02
CA GLY A 11 9.97 10.01 -0.41
C GLY A 11 10.09 8.62 -1.02
N ALA A 12 10.02 7.56 -0.22
CA ALA A 12 10.15 6.20 -0.73
C ALA A 12 8.85 5.71 -1.33
N SER A 13 8.96 4.76 -2.25
CA SER A 13 7.79 4.12 -2.85
C SER A 13 8.04 2.62 -2.99
N TYR A 14 6.95 1.87 -3.07
CA TYR A 14 6.96 0.43 -3.31
C TYR A 14 6.24 0.16 -4.62
N LYS A 15 6.97 -0.35 -5.60
CA LYS A 15 6.48 -0.48 -6.98
C LYS A 15 6.41 -1.93 -7.47
N ASN A 16 6.74 -2.89 -6.62
CA ASN A 16 6.89 -4.28 -7.05
C ASN A 16 5.56 -5.03 -7.11
N PHE A 17 4.47 -4.30 -7.16
CA PHE A 17 3.15 -4.88 -7.33
C PHE A 17 2.91 -5.18 -8.80
N LYS A 18 2.42 -6.38 -9.08
CA LYS A 18 1.97 -6.74 -10.41
C LYS A 18 0.44 -6.74 -10.41
N PRO A 19 -0.21 -6.18 -11.43
CA PRO A 19 -1.65 -6.29 -11.53
C PRO A 19 -2.08 -7.75 -11.49
N SER A 20 -3.12 -8.04 -10.72
CA SER A 20 -3.62 -9.40 -10.55
C SER A 20 -5.07 -9.35 -10.10
N GLU A 21 -5.71 -10.51 -10.04
CA GLU A 21 -7.07 -10.63 -9.53
C GLU A 21 -7.14 -10.69 -8.01
N SER A 22 -6.00 -10.50 -7.32
CA SER A 22 -5.99 -10.62 -5.87
C SER A 22 -6.69 -9.45 -5.20
N ASP A 23 -7.35 -9.74 -4.09
CA ASP A 23 -7.86 -8.74 -3.18
C ASP A 23 -6.71 -8.30 -2.28
N THR A 24 -6.57 -6.99 -2.10
CA THR A 24 -5.48 -6.42 -1.30
C THR A 24 -6.06 -5.54 -0.21
N PHE A 25 -5.56 -5.76 1.00
CA PHE A 25 -5.94 -5.02 2.20
C PHE A 25 -4.68 -4.35 2.75
N ILE A 26 -4.78 -3.06 3.00
CA ILE A 26 -3.66 -2.29 3.57
C ILE A 26 -4.15 -1.59 4.83
N TYR A 27 -3.44 -1.83 5.93
CA TYR A 27 -3.70 -1.16 7.21
C TYR A 27 -2.51 -0.24 7.50
N CYS A 28 -2.79 1.04 7.68
CA CYS A 28 -1.74 1.99 8.03
C CYS A 28 -1.50 1.94 9.54
N LEU A 29 -0.30 1.55 9.93
CA LEU A 29 0.08 1.45 11.34
C LEU A 29 0.58 2.78 11.88
N GLU A 30 1.41 3.48 11.10
CA GLU A 30 1.99 4.76 11.50
C GLU A 30 2.15 5.65 10.27
N GLY A 31 1.91 6.95 10.46
CA GLY A 31 2.10 7.95 9.42
C GLY A 31 0.95 8.02 8.44
N GLU A 32 1.24 8.43 7.23
CA GLU A 32 0.25 8.52 6.15
C GLU A 32 0.84 7.94 4.88
N VAL A 33 0.17 6.94 4.33
CA VAL A 33 0.58 6.31 3.08
C VAL A 33 -0.34 6.78 1.95
N SER A 34 0.24 6.93 0.76
CA SER A 34 -0.52 7.24 -0.45
C SER A 34 -0.54 6.03 -1.36
N LEU A 35 -1.70 5.78 -1.96
CA LEU A 35 -1.90 4.71 -2.94
C LEU A 35 -2.31 5.32 -4.26
N LEU A 36 -1.53 5.06 -5.30
CA LEU A 36 -1.92 5.37 -6.66
C LEU A 36 -2.49 4.08 -7.27
N LEU A 37 -3.76 4.13 -7.66
CA LEU A 37 -4.45 2.99 -8.24
C LEU A 37 -5.04 3.43 -9.58
N GLY A 38 -4.46 2.94 -10.69
CA GLY A 38 -4.80 3.45 -11.99
C GLY A 38 -4.45 4.93 -12.09
N ASN A 39 -5.46 5.78 -12.26
CA ASN A 39 -5.28 7.23 -12.30
C ASN A 39 -5.91 7.94 -11.10
N GLN A 40 -6.20 7.18 -10.03
CA GLN A 40 -6.76 7.73 -8.79
C GLN A 40 -5.76 7.62 -7.65
N THR A 41 -5.79 8.60 -6.75
CA THR A 41 -4.93 8.63 -5.57
C THR A 41 -5.77 8.57 -4.31
N PHE A 42 -5.39 7.68 -3.41
CA PHE A 42 -6.02 7.52 -2.10
C PHE A 42 -4.98 7.71 -1.01
N LYS A 43 -5.40 8.19 0.15
CA LYS A 43 -4.51 8.38 1.29
C LYS A 43 -5.10 7.69 2.52
N ALA A 44 -4.23 7.08 3.31
CA ALA A 44 -4.61 6.44 4.56
C ALA A 44 -3.67 6.89 5.67
N SER A 45 -4.25 7.43 6.73
CA SER A 45 -3.52 7.82 7.94
C SER A 45 -3.52 6.65 8.92
N ALA A 46 -2.82 6.81 10.06
CA ALA A 46 -2.75 5.77 11.08
C ALA A 46 -4.15 5.26 11.44
N GLU A 47 -4.29 3.95 11.48
CA GLU A 47 -5.53 3.21 11.77
C GLU A 47 -6.55 3.19 10.64
N ASP A 48 -6.27 3.85 9.51
CA ASP A 48 -7.11 3.73 8.32
C ASP A 48 -6.79 2.47 7.54
N VAL A 49 -7.78 2.03 6.76
CA VAL A 49 -7.71 0.81 5.97
C VAL A 49 -8.01 1.15 4.52
N LEU A 50 -7.23 0.56 3.61
CA LEU A 50 -7.51 0.56 2.17
C LEU A 50 -7.75 -0.88 1.73
N TYR A 51 -8.80 -1.09 0.94
CA TYR A 51 -9.13 -2.39 0.39
C TYR A 51 -9.42 -2.22 -1.11
N PHE A 52 -8.77 -3.02 -1.95
CA PHE A 52 -8.96 -2.92 -3.38
C PHE A 52 -8.59 -4.22 -4.08
N LYS A 53 -9.05 -4.36 -5.32
CA LYS A 53 -8.59 -5.41 -6.22
C LYS A 53 -7.41 -4.89 -7.02
N ALA A 54 -6.36 -5.70 -7.12
CA ALA A 54 -5.11 -5.27 -7.75
C ALA A 54 -5.13 -5.44 -9.27
N LYS A 55 -6.25 -5.12 -9.92
CA LYS A 55 -6.40 -5.26 -11.37
C LYS A 55 -5.59 -4.24 -12.14
N ASP A 56 -5.53 -3.02 -11.64
CA ASP A 56 -4.83 -1.93 -12.28
C ASP A 56 -3.43 -1.78 -11.71
N LYS A 57 -2.57 -1.08 -12.44
CA LYS A 57 -1.27 -0.74 -11.91
C LYS A 57 -1.44 0.09 -10.65
N HIS A 58 -0.65 -0.21 -9.64
CA HIS A 58 -0.75 0.50 -8.38
C HIS A 58 0.63 0.68 -7.76
N ARG A 59 0.73 1.68 -6.90
CA ARG A 59 1.98 2.03 -6.24
C ARG A 59 1.66 2.62 -4.87
N LEU A 60 2.40 2.18 -3.87
CA LEU A 60 2.37 2.77 -2.54
C LEU A 60 3.57 3.71 -2.41
N TYR A 61 3.35 4.86 -1.81
CA TYR A 61 4.44 5.80 -1.62
C TYR A 61 4.20 6.67 -0.39
N ASN A 62 5.29 7.26 0.10
CA ASN A 62 5.27 8.14 1.24
C ASN A 62 5.71 9.54 0.79
N GLU A 63 4.76 10.46 0.71
CA GLU A 63 5.04 11.83 0.33
C GLU A 63 5.15 12.76 1.54
N THR A 64 5.22 12.19 2.75
CA THR A 64 5.37 12.96 3.98
C THR A 64 6.83 13.07 4.40
N ASN A 65 7.07 13.80 5.49
CA ASN A 65 8.42 13.96 6.04
C ASN A 65 8.74 12.96 7.14
N GLU A 66 7.86 12.00 7.38
CA GLU A 66 8.00 11.01 8.44
C GLU A 66 7.93 9.60 7.87
N GLU A 67 8.46 8.63 8.60
CA GLU A 67 8.34 7.23 8.20
C GLU A 67 6.90 6.78 8.26
N VAL A 68 6.54 5.88 7.35
CA VAL A 68 5.21 5.27 7.28
C VAL A 68 5.39 3.76 7.45
N LYS A 69 4.57 3.18 8.30
CA LYS A 69 4.56 1.73 8.51
C LYS A 69 3.17 1.20 8.16
N ILE A 70 3.13 0.20 7.30
CA ILE A 70 1.87 -0.39 6.83
C ILE A 70 1.92 -1.90 6.93
N LEU A 71 0.75 -2.50 7.07
CA LEU A 71 0.53 -3.93 6.96
C LEU A 71 -0.22 -4.19 5.66
N ILE A 72 0.33 -5.04 4.81
CA ILE A 72 -0.30 -5.45 3.56
C ILE A 72 -0.69 -6.90 3.67
N VAL A 73 -1.95 -7.21 3.34
CA VAL A 73 -2.44 -8.59 3.25
C VAL A 73 -3.11 -8.74 1.90
N ALA A 74 -2.72 -9.77 1.16
CA ALA A 74 -3.27 -10.01 -0.17
C ALA A 74 -3.62 -11.48 -0.33
N THR A 75 -4.58 -11.77 -1.20
CA THR A 75 -4.98 -13.15 -1.49
C THR A 75 -3.97 -13.85 -2.38
N ALA A 76 -3.07 -13.10 -3.02
CA ALA A 76 -1.93 -13.63 -3.74
C ALA A 76 -0.65 -13.01 -3.19
N SER A 77 0.46 -13.77 -3.29
CA SER A 77 1.74 -13.32 -2.75
C SER A 77 2.33 -12.17 -3.56
N TYR A 78 2.94 -11.22 -2.87
CA TYR A 78 3.76 -10.17 -3.47
C TYR A 78 5.25 -10.53 -3.49
N LEU A 79 5.59 -11.69 -2.96
CA LEU A 79 6.98 -12.13 -2.82
C LEU A 79 7.49 -12.96 -3.99
#